data_9356a912fb26b5275c44a764ea764451
#
_entry.id   9356a912fb26b5275c44a764ea764451
#
_cell.length_a   1.000
_cell.length_b   1.000
_cell.length_c   1.000
_cell.angle_alpha   90.00
_cell.angle_beta   90.00
_cell.angle_gamma   90.00
#
_symmetry.space_group_name_H-M   'P 1'
#
loop_
_entity.id
_entity.type
_entity.pdbx_description
1 polymer ?
#
loop_
_entity_poly.entity_id
_entity_poly.type
_entity_poly.pdbx_seq_one_letter_code
_entity_poly.pdbx_strand_id
1 'polypeptide(L)'
;FLASSTASLTIIFSLKSTYCLSKMTPVKKKMFYAPRGFLIDYKNYDLLKEFTKNIKKYAKENNGIFVKIDPYINYQERDIDGNIVEGNDNKDAYKNLINLGYKHFGFNVMQETLQPRWIFVTDTKGKTVDEVMKNMDSKTRQIIRKNERMWIKTREISYDELDKFKDIMKH
;
A
#
# COMPACT_ATOMS: atom_id res chain seq x y z
N PHE A 1 -20.28 11.60 -12.80
CA PHE A 1 -19.57 10.68 -11.87
C PHE A 1 -20.58 9.66 -11.38
N LEU A 2 -20.63 8.49 -12.03
CA LEU A 2 -21.43 7.36 -11.54
C LEU A 2 -20.71 6.83 -10.28
N ALA A 3 -21.37 6.94 -9.15
CA ALA A 3 -20.95 6.31 -7.90
C ALA A 3 -20.94 4.79 -8.11
N SER A 4 -19.80 4.23 -8.49
CA SER A 4 -19.65 2.78 -8.59
C SER A 4 -19.53 2.24 -7.16
N SER A 5 -20.51 1.45 -6.73
CA SER A 5 -20.47 0.80 -5.43
C SER A 5 -19.22 -0.07 -5.31
N THR A 6 -18.31 0.32 -4.43
CA THR A 6 -17.14 -0.49 -4.07
C THR A 6 -17.54 -1.31 -2.86
N ALA A 7 -17.57 -2.63 -3.00
CA ALA A 7 -17.78 -3.54 -1.89
C ALA A 7 -16.45 -3.91 -1.24
N SER A 8 -16.41 -3.90 0.08
CA SER A 8 -15.28 -4.32 0.88
C SER A 8 -15.51 -5.73 1.41
N LEU A 9 -14.52 -6.58 1.35
CA LEU A 9 -14.62 -7.97 1.75
C LEU A 9 -13.30 -8.48 2.33
N THR A 10 -13.38 -9.15 3.47
CA THR A 10 -12.26 -9.91 4.01
C THR A 10 -12.36 -11.36 3.56
N ILE A 11 -11.32 -11.86 2.91
CA ILE A 11 -11.24 -13.23 2.42
C ILE A 11 -10.23 -13.97 3.30
N ILE A 12 -10.66 -15.06 3.91
CA ILE A 12 -9.84 -15.89 4.81
C ILE A 12 -9.70 -17.28 4.19
N PHE A 13 -8.45 -17.73 4.04
CA PHE A 13 -8.12 -19.09 3.65
C PHE A 13 -7.15 -19.71 4.67
N SER A 14 -7.61 -20.68 5.45
CA SER A 14 -6.75 -21.48 6.35
C SER A 14 -5.74 -20.63 7.17
N LEU A 15 -6.21 -19.81 8.10
CA LEU A 15 -5.42 -18.90 8.96
C LEU A 15 -4.68 -17.76 8.22
N LYS A 16 -4.90 -17.60 6.93
CA LYS A 16 -4.33 -16.54 6.12
C LYS A 16 -5.44 -15.71 5.51
N SER A 17 -5.24 -14.41 5.47
CA SER A 17 -6.31 -13.51 5.07
C SER A 17 -5.83 -12.44 4.09
N THR A 18 -6.77 -11.89 3.37
CA THR A 18 -6.58 -10.66 2.64
C THR A 18 -7.81 -9.79 2.76
N TYR A 19 -7.59 -8.50 2.93
CA TYR A 19 -8.62 -7.51 2.73
C TYR A 19 -8.72 -7.25 1.22
N CYS A 20 -9.90 -7.33 0.66
CA CYS A 20 -10.11 -7.19 -0.76
C CYS A 20 -11.25 -6.22 -1.07
N LEU A 21 -10.96 -5.26 -1.90
CA LEU A 21 -11.95 -4.36 -2.50
C LEU A 21 -12.44 -4.96 -3.80
N SER A 22 -13.73 -4.89 -4.09
CA SER A 22 -14.25 -5.27 -5.40
C SER A 22 -14.99 -4.12 -6.05
N LYS A 23 -14.76 -3.95 -7.35
CA LYS A 23 -15.45 -2.93 -8.17
C LYS A 23 -16.03 -3.58 -9.42
N MET A 24 -17.26 -3.25 -9.74
CA MET A 24 -17.91 -3.67 -10.99
C MET A 24 -17.33 -2.88 -12.18
N THR A 25 -17.00 -3.58 -13.24
CA THR A 25 -16.57 -2.97 -14.50
C THR A 25 -17.76 -2.71 -15.43
N PRO A 26 -17.62 -1.87 -16.47
CA PRO A 26 -18.70 -1.64 -17.45
C PRO A 26 -19.21 -2.92 -18.14
N VAL A 27 -18.36 -3.93 -18.25
CA VAL A 27 -18.71 -5.25 -18.83
C VAL A 27 -19.37 -6.21 -17.82
N LYS A 28 -19.88 -5.69 -16.71
CA LYS A 28 -20.55 -6.46 -15.64
C LYS A 28 -19.69 -7.56 -15.03
N LYS A 29 -18.38 -7.41 -15.05
CA LYS A 29 -17.41 -8.26 -14.38
C LYS A 29 -16.79 -7.54 -13.19
N LYS A 30 -16.28 -8.28 -12.19
CA LYS A 30 -15.62 -7.67 -11.04
C LYS A 30 -14.10 -7.61 -11.24
N MET A 31 -13.50 -6.54 -10.80
CA MET A 31 -12.08 -6.48 -10.51
C MET A 31 -11.88 -6.54 -9.00
N PHE A 32 -10.88 -7.31 -8.56
CA PHE A 32 -10.52 -7.41 -7.16
C PHE A 32 -9.20 -6.70 -6.93
N TYR A 33 -9.10 -5.97 -5.82
CA TYR A 33 -7.89 -5.28 -5.41
C TYR A 33 -7.62 -5.54 -3.94
N ALA A 34 -6.46 -6.14 -3.64
CA ALA A 34 -5.99 -6.35 -2.28
C ALA A 34 -4.91 -5.30 -1.97
N PRO A 35 -5.30 -4.16 -1.36
CA PRO A 35 -4.35 -3.13 -0.96
C PRO A 35 -3.38 -3.68 0.08
N ARG A 36 -2.09 -3.37 -0.10
CA ARG A 36 -0.98 -3.88 0.71
C ARG A 36 -0.80 -5.40 0.64
N GLY A 37 -1.49 -6.05 -0.32
CA GLY A 37 -1.32 -7.45 -0.65
C GLY A 37 -1.98 -8.43 0.31
N PHE A 38 -1.50 -9.66 0.29
CA PHE A 38 -1.96 -10.72 1.16
C PHE A 38 -1.17 -10.72 2.48
N LEU A 39 -1.80 -11.10 3.58
CA LEU A 39 -1.16 -11.28 4.88
C LEU A 39 -0.54 -12.68 4.97
N ILE A 40 0.51 -12.90 4.20
CA ILE A 40 1.22 -14.19 4.11
C ILE A 40 2.72 -13.96 3.95
N ASP A 41 3.51 -15.01 4.18
CA ASP A 41 4.92 -15.00 3.85
C ASP A 41 5.12 -15.22 2.33
N TYR A 42 5.53 -14.19 1.62
CA TYR A 42 5.78 -14.22 0.18
C TYR A 42 7.06 -14.98 -0.21
N LYS A 43 7.96 -15.25 0.74
CA LYS A 43 9.15 -16.07 0.51
C LYS A 43 8.82 -17.57 0.56
N ASN A 44 7.77 -17.97 1.26
CA ASN A 44 7.27 -19.33 1.27
C ASN A 44 6.48 -19.63 -0.01
N TYR A 45 7.17 -20.23 -0.99
CA TYR A 45 6.61 -20.49 -2.32
C TYR A 45 5.36 -21.38 -2.30
N ASP A 46 5.38 -22.46 -1.53
CA ASP A 46 4.25 -23.42 -1.50
C ASP A 46 3.02 -22.78 -0.90
N LEU A 47 3.20 -22.01 0.16
CA LEU A 47 2.16 -21.24 0.79
C LEU A 47 1.54 -20.21 -0.17
N LEU A 48 2.40 -19.43 -0.84
CA LEU A 48 1.97 -18.41 -1.80
C LEU A 48 1.27 -19.05 -3.00
N LYS A 49 1.72 -20.22 -3.45
CA LYS A 49 1.12 -21.01 -4.53
C LYS A 49 -0.30 -21.47 -4.16
N GLU A 50 -0.46 -22.05 -2.98
CA GLU A 50 -1.78 -22.49 -2.48
C GLU A 50 -2.74 -21.30 -2.37
N PHE A 51 -2.28 -20.21 -1.76
CA PHE A 51 -3.09 -19.01 -1.62
C PHE A 51 -3.47 -18.42 -2.97
N THR A 52 -2.53 -18.36 -3.92
CA THR A 52 -2.78 -17.88 -5.29
C THR A 52 -3.83 -18.74 -6.00
N LYS A 53 -3.79 -20.06 -5.82
CA LYS A 53 -4.80 -20.97 -6.37
C LYS A 53 -6.20 -20.66 -5.80
N ASN A 54 -6.28 -20.47 -4.49
CA ASN A 54 -7.54 -20.22 -3.80
C ASN A 54 -8.13 -18.86 -4.16
N ILE A 55 -7.31 -17.79 -4.24
CA ILE A 55 -7.81 -16.47 -4.63
C ILE A 55 -8.23 -16.40 -6.10
N LYS A 56 -7.53 -17.13 -6.99
CA LYS A 56 -7.94 -17.26 -8.40
C LYS A 56 -9.29 -17.99 -8.52
N LYS A 57 -9.47 -19.08 -7.76
CA LYS A 57 -10.74 -19.82 -7.71
C LYS A 57 -11.86 -18.91 -7.22
N TYR A 58 -11.66 -18.25 -6.08
CA TYR A 58 -12.63 -17.30 -5.52
C TYR A 58 -13.01 -16.20 -6.52
N ALA A 59 -12.03 -15.56 -7.16
CA ALA A 59 -12.28 -14.52 -8.13
C ALA A 59 -13.12 -15.03 -9.30
N LYS A 60 -12.81 -16.22 -9.82
CA LYS A 60 -13.58 -16.86 -10.91
C LYS A 60 -15.02 -17.15 -10.51
N GLU A 61 -15.26 -17.72 -9.34
CA GLU A 61 -16.60 -18.03 -8.81
C GLU A 61 -17.44 -16.77 -8.55
N ASN A 62 -16.78 -15.64 -8.29
CA ASN A 62 -17.43 -14.35 -8.04
C ASN A 62 -17.43 -13.40 -9.27
N ASN A 63 -17.36 -13.95 -10.47
CA ASN A 63 -17.40 -13.21 -11.73
C ASN A 63 -16.23 -12.20 -11.89
N GLY A 64 -15.04 -12.56 -11.39
CA GLY A 64 -13.83 -11.73 -11.46
C GLY A 64 -13.10 -11.86 -12.78
N ILE A 65 -12.49 -10.74 -13.23
CA ILE A 65 -11.59 -10.72 -14.39
C ILE A 65 -10.14 -10.89 -13.94
N PHE A 66 -9.74 -10.15 -12.90
CA PHE A 66 -8.39 -10.20 -12.36
C PHE A 66 -8.37 -9.82 -10.87
N VAL A 67 -7.27 -10.17 -10.24
CA VAL A 67 -6.93 -9.73 -8.88
C VAL A 67 -5.67 -8.88 -8.96
N LYS A 68 -5.76 -7.63 -8.53
CA LYS A 68 -4.62 -6.71 -8.39
C LYS A 68 -4.12 -6.76 -6.96
N ILE A 69 -2.81 -6.78 -6.77
CA ILE A 69 -2.16 -6.72 -5.46
C ILE A 69 -1.04 -5.68 -5.49
N ASP A 70 -0.76 -5.05 -4.37
CA ASP A 70 0.42 -4.21 -4.15
C ASP A 70 1.04 -4.52 -2.78
N PRO A 71 1.72 -5.66 -2.65
CA PRO A 71 2.30 -6.09 -1.39
C PRO A 71 3.19 -5.00 -0.77
N TYR A 72 3.05 -4.79 0.54
CA TYR A 72 3.92 -3.89 1.29
C TYR A 72 5.24 -4.61 1.62
N ILE A 73 6.04 -4.84 0.57
CA ILE A 73 7.32 -5.53 0.65
C ILE A 73 8.34 -4.68 -0.08
N ASN A 74 9.39 -4.29 0.62
CA ASN A 74 10.49 -3.56 0.01
C ASN A 74 11.23 -4.49 -0.96
N TYR A 75 11.23 -4.17 -2.24
CA TYR A 75 12.00 -4.93 -3.23
C TYR A 75 13.50 -4.79 -2.96
N GLN A 76 13.95 -3.57 -2.69
CA GLN A 76 15.31 -3.23 -2.29
C GLN A 76 15.32 -1.88 -1.56
N GLU A 77 16.35 -1.66 -0.76
CA GLU A 77 16.62 -0.38 -0.12
C GLU A 77 17.70 0.39 -0.88
N ARG A 78 17.65 1.71 -0.82
CA ARG A 78 18.64 2.59 -1.39
C ARG A 78 19.06 3.66 -0.38
N ASP A 79 20.31 4.06 -0.45
CA ASP A 79 20.83 5.19 0.33
C ASP A 79 20.34 6.55 -0.26
N ILE A 80 20.76 7.65 0.36
CA ILE A 80 20.41 9.00 -0.05
C ILE A 80 20.92 9.35 -1.46
N ASP A 81 22.00 8.73 -1.90
CA ASP A 81 22.61 8.92 -3.21
C ASP A 81 22.00 7.99 -4.28
N GLY A 82 21.06 7.12 -3.87
CA GLY A 82 20.37 6.19 -4.75
C GLY A 82 21.11 4.86 -4.97
N ASN A 83 22.21 4.59 -4.27
CA ASN A 83 22.92 3.32 -4.36
C ASN A 83 22.16 2.22 -3.62
N ILE A 84 22.26 1.00 -4.11
CA ILE A 84 21.61 -0.17 -3.49
C ILE A 84 22.30 -0.49 -2.17
N VAL A 85 21.52 -0.58 -1.09
CA VAL A 85 21.97 -1.10 0.20
C VAL A 85 21.89 -2.62 0.16
N GLU A 86 23.02 -3.30 0.26
CA GLU A 86 23.06 -4.76 0.25
C GLU A 86 22.44 -5.37 1.52
N GLY A 87 21.90 -6.58 1.38
CA GLY A 87 21.37 -7.37 2.50
C GLY A 87 19.88 -7.16 2.82
N ASN A 88 19.27 -6.09 2.31
CA ASN A 88 17.85 -5.78 2.54
C ASN A 88 17.03 -5.85 1.24
N ASP A 89 16.94 -7.03 0.65
CA ASP A 89 16.11 -7.22 -0.53
C ASP A 89 15.09 -8.37 -0.37
N ASN A 90 14.05 -8.34 -1.17
CA ASN A 90 13.03 -9.37 -1.27
C ASN A 90 12.86 -9.84 -2.72
N LYS A 91 13.95 -9.99 -3.45
CA LYS A 91 13.96 -10.49 -4.82
C LYS A 91 13.30 -11.86 -4.95
N ASP A 92 13.40 -12.69 -3.91
CA ASP A 92 12.77 -14.01 -3.90
C ASP A 92 11.24 -13.93 -3.86
N ALA A 93 10.67 -13.02 -3.07
CA ALA A 93 9.23 -12.76 -3.07
C ALA A 93 8.75 -12.28 -4.45
N TYR A 94 9.52 -11.41 -5.11
CA TYR A 94 9.24 -10.99 -6.49
C TYR A 94 9.28 -12.16 -7.46
N LYS A 95 10.35 -12.97 -7.44
CA LYS A 95 10.49 -14.16 -8.30
C LYS A 95 9.34 -15.14 -8.10
N ASN A 96 8.95 -15.39 -6.84
CA ASN A 96 7.84 -16.29 -6.50
C ASN A 96 6.52 -15.82 -7.13
N LEU A 97 6.23 -14.52 -7.06
CA LEU A 97 5.04 -13.94 -7.70
C LEU A 97 5.08 -14.11 -9.23
N ILE A 98 6.20 -13.81 -9.87
CA ILE A 98 6.35 -13.98 -11.33
C ILE A 98 6.16 -15.45 -11.73
N ASN A 99 6.78 -16.38 -11.00
CA ASN A 99 6.65 -17.83 -11.26
C ASN A 99 5.21 -18.34 -11.11
N LEU A 100 4.39 -17.70 -10.28
CA LEU A 100 2.97 -18.00 -10.10
C LEU A 100 2.05 -17.30 -11.11
N GLY A 101 2.65 -16.57 -12.06
CA GLY A 101 1.95 -15.93 -13.18
C GLY A 101 1.38 -14.57 -12.85
N TYR A 102 1.87 -13.88 -11.82
CA TYR A 102 1.57 -12.47 -11.61
C TYR A 102 2.33 -11.61 -12.62
N LYS A 103 1.66 -10.62 -13.17
CA LYS A 103 2.27 -9.63 -14.04
C LYS A 103 2.71 -8.42 -13.22
N HIS A 104 4.00 -8.13 -13.23
CA HIS A 104 4.53 -6.90 -12.63
C HIS A 104 4.41 -5.72 -13.59
N PHE A 105 4.00 -4.55 -13.08
CA PHE A 105 3.80 -3.34 -13.88
C PHE A 105 5.01 -2.37 -13.86
N GLY A 106 6.16 -2.86 -13.45
CA GLY A 106 7.40 -2.09 -13.40
C GLY A 106 7.58 -1.29 -12.10
N PHE A 107 8.77 -0.71 -11.92
CA PHE A 107 9.12 0.21 -10.85
C PHE A 107 9.15 1.63 -11.41
N ASN A 108 8.00 2.29 -11.47
CA ASN A 108 7.91 3.64 -12.04
C ASN A 108 8.43 4.68 -11.05
N VAL A 109 9.00 5.76 -11.56
CA VAL A 109 9.48 6.89 -10.76
C VAL A 109 8.32 7.75 -10.28
N MET A 110 7.26 7.85 -11.08
CA MET A 110 6.09 8.68 -10.77
C MET A 110 4.97 7.85 -10.14
N GLN A 111 4.12 8.52 -9.38
CA GLN A 111 2.94 7.93 -8.75
C GLN A 111 1.81 7.76 -9.79
N GLU A 112 1.87 6.69 -10.55
CA GLU A 112 0.83 6.35 -11.55
C GLU A 112 -0.25 5.43 -10.98
N THR A 113 -0.12 5.01 -9.72
CA THR A 113 -1.00 4.04 -9.08
C THR A 113 -1.46 4.53 -7.71
N LEU A 114 -2.39 3.81 -7.11
CA LEU A 114 -2.95 4.14 -5.78
C LEU A 114 -1.90 4.20 -4.65
N GLN A 115 -0.74 3.56 -4.83
CA GLN A 115 0.31 3.50 -3.82
C GLN A 115 1.64 3.96 -4.41
N PRO A 116 2.41 4.78 -3.68
CA PRO A 116 3.75 5.18 -4.10
C PRO A 116 4.66 3.96 -4.15
N ARG A 117 5.48 3.87 -5.17
CA ARG A 117 6.47 2.78 -5.34
C ARG A 117 7.80 3.08 -4.68
N TRP A 118 8.08 4.35 -4.45
CA TRP A 118 9.24 4.85 -3.73
C TRP A 118 8.78 5.62 -2.52
N ILE A 119 9.35 5.33 -1.38
CA ILE A 119 9.08 6.03 -0.13
C ILE A 119 10.41 6.38 0.53
N PHE A 120 10.45 7.55 1.15
CA PHE A 120 11.50 7.92 2.08
C PHE A 120 11.08 7.52 3.49
N VAL A 121 12.00 6.91 4.21
CA VAL A 121 11.74 6.44 5.58
C VAL A 121 12.64 7.20 6.54
N THR A 122 12.05 7.75 7.60
CA THR A 122 12.79 8.34 8.72
C THR A 122 12.59 7.43 9.93
N ASP A 123 13.68 6.85 10.42
CA ASP A 123 13.63 6.10 11.67
C ASP A 123 13.51 7.06 12.86
N THR A 124 12.44 6.91 13.61
CA THR A 124 12.14 7.73 14.80
C THR A 124 12.31 6.97 16.11
N LYS A 125 12.61 5.66 16.05
CA LYS A 125 12.71 4.83 17.25
C LYS A 125 13.85 5.31 18.15
N GLY A 126 13.53 5.60 19.40
CA GLY A 126 14.49 6.06 20.41
C GLY A 126 15.03 7.48 20.21
N LYS A 127 14.45 8.25 19.28
CA LYS A 127 14.83 9.64 19.01
C LYS A 127 13.83 10.62 19.59
N THR A 128 14.34 11.72 20.09
CA THR A 128 13.54 12.87 20.49
C THR A 128 13.03 13.64 19.25
N VAL A 129 12.00 14.46 19.45
CA VAL A 129 11.47 15.34 18.39
C VAL A 129 12.57 16.26 17.85
N ASP A 130 13.42 16.80 18.72
CA ASP A 130 14.50 17.70 18.32
C ASP A 130 15.56 16.98 17.45
N GLU A 131 15.88 15.72 17.76
CA GLU A 131 16.80 14.92 16.94
C GLU A 131 16.20 14.60 15.57
N VAL A 132 14.91 14.25 15.50
CA VAL A 132 14.22 14.04 14.24
C VAL A 132 14.16 15.33 13.43
N MET A 133 13.82 16.44 14.07
CA MET A 133 13.80 17.77 13.42
C MET A 133 15.19 18.18 12.91
N LYS A 134 16.25 17.90 13.66
CA LYS A 134 17.62 18.24 13.27
C LYS A 134 18.06 17.51 11.99
N ASN A 135 17.57 16.29 11.78
CA ASN A 135 17.86 15.47 10.60
C ASN A 135 17.03 15.84 9.35
N MET A 136 16.00 16.67 9.50
CA MET A 136 15.24 17.18 8.37
C MET A 136 16.01 18.27 7.63
N ASP A 137 15.70 18.48 6.35
CA ASP A 137 16.22 19.61 5.60
C ASP A 137 15.72 20.95 6.18
N SER A 138 16.44 22.02 5.89
CA SER A 138 16.14 23.35 6.45
C SER A 138 14.77 23.89 6.03
N LYS A 139 14.35 23.61 4.80
CA LYS A 139 13.07 24.07 4.25
C LYS A 139 11.89 23.38 4.95
N THR A 140 12.00 22.08 5.18
CA THR A 140 10.99 21.33 5.94
C THR A 140 10.85 21.86 7.36
N ARG A 141 11.97 22.10 8.07
CA ARG A 141 11.95 22.71 9.40
C ARG A 141 11.29 24.09 9.41
N GLN A 142 11.58 24.92 8.40
CA GLN A 142 10.95 26.24 8.27
C GLN A 142 9.44 26.15 8.08
N ILE A 143 8.97 25.20 7.25
CA ILE A 143 7.54 24.98 7.01
C ILE A 143 6.85 24.55 8.30
N ILE A 144 7.43 23.61 9.05
CA ILE A 144 6.88 23.16 10.35
C ILE A 144 6.72 24.35 11.31
N ARG A 145 7.81 25.12 11.52
CA ARG A 145 7.79 26.28 12.40
C ARG A 145 6.84 27.39 11.93
N LYS A 146 6.67 27.55 10.61
CA LYS A 146 5.68 28.49 10.07
C LYS A 146 4.26 28.06 10.42
N ASN A 147 3.94 26.77 10.24
CA ASN A 147 2.62 26.22 10.56
C ASN A 147 2.30 26.35 12.05
N GLU A 148 3.27 26.08 12.93
CA GLU A 148 3.13 26.30 14.38
C GLU A 148 2.79 27.75 14.71
N ARG A 149 3.50 28.73 14.09
CA ARG A 149 3.22 30.15 14.25
C ARG A 149 1.86 30.58 13.70
N MET A 150 1.35 29.88 12.68
CA MET A 150 0.02 30.09 12.12
C MET A 150 -1.08 29.37 12.92
N TRP A 151 -0.77 28.82 14.07
CA TRP A 151 -1.70 28.09 14.95
C TRP A 151 -2.40 26.90 14.27
N ILE A 152 -1.79 26.32 13.23
CA ILE A 152 -2.30 25.10 12.61
C ILE A 152 -2.08 23.95 13.57
N LYS A 153 -3.17 23.32 14.00
CA LYS A 153 -3.16 22.19 14.92
C LYS A 153 -3.69 20.94 14.23
N THR A 154 -3.01 19.83 14.42
CA THR A 154 -3.51 18.49 14.07
C THR A 154 -4.05 17.80 15.32
N ARG A 155 -5.14 17.08 15.18
CA ARG A 155 -5.75 16.30 16.26
C ARG A 155 -6.39 15.04 15.72
N GLU A 156 -6.54 14.06 16.56
CA GLU A 156 -7.41 12.93 16.27
C GLU A 156 -8.88 13.38 16.27
N ILE A 157 -9.67 12.77 15.41
CA ILE A 157 -11.10 13.00 15.32
C ILE A 157 -11.87 11.73 15.63
N SER A 158 -13.07 11.87 16.17
CA SER A 158 -14.00 10.77 16.38
C SER A 158 -14.79 10.45 15.12
N TYR A 159 -15.49 9.30 15.09
CA TYR A 159 -16.25 8.87 13.93
C TYR A 159 -17.37 9.82 13.53
N ASP A 160 -17.98 10.52 14.48
CA ASP A 160 -19.03 11.53 14.24
C ASP A 160 -18.50 12.80 13.55
N GLU A 161 -17.18 13.02 13.55
CA GLU A 161 -16.55 14.14 12.84
C GLU A 161 -16.06 13.80 11.42
N LEU A 162 -16.25 12.56 10.95
CA LEU A 162 -15.76 12.13 9.62
C LEU A 162 -16.34 12.96 8.46
N ASP A 163 -17.53 13.51 8.60
CA ASP A 163 -18.10 14.35 7.55
C ASP A 163 -17.34 15.67 7.40
N LYS A 164 -16.79 16.24 8.48
CA LYS A 164 -15.90 17.39 8.41
C LYS A 164 -14.62 17.08 7.61
N PHE A 165 -14.05 15.90 7.83
CA PHE A 165 -12.89 15.44 7.07
C PHE A 165 -13.22 15.26 5.58
N LYS A 166 -14.37 14.65 5.26
CA LYS A 166 -14.82 14.50 3.86
C LYS A 166 -15.01 15.85 3.17
N ASP A 167 -15.51 16.85 3.87
CA ASP A 167 -15.72 18.19 3.31
C ASP A 167 -14.39 18.88 2.99
N ILE A 168 -13.37 18.71 3.84
CA ILE A 168 -11.99 19.19 3.56
C ILE A 168 -11.42 18.50 2.30
N MET A 169 -11.69 17.20 2.11
CA MET A 169 -11.17 16.42 0.98
C MET A 169 -11.89 16.66 -0.35
N LYS A 170 -12.99 17.42 -0.37
CA LYS A 170 -13.70 17.79 -1.61
C LYS A 170 -13.10 19.00 -2.32
N HIS A 171 -12.22 19.73 -1.66
CA HIS A 171 -11.50 20.90 -2.18
C HIS A 171 -10.06 20.54 -2.53
#